data_c821fcceb27f2c79f055aead9307e485
#
_entry.id   c821fcceb27f2c79f055aead9307e485
#
_cell.length_a   1.000
_cell.length_b   1.000
_cell.length_c   1.000
_cell.angle_alpha   90.00
_cell.angle_beta   90.00
_cell.angle_gamma   90.00
#
_symmetry.space_group_name_H-M   'P 1'
#
loop_
_entity.id
_entity.type
_entity.pdbx_description
1 polymer ?
#
loop_
_entity_poly.entity_id
_entity_poly.type
_entity_poly.pdbx_seq_one_letter_code
_entity_poly.pdbx_strand_id
1 'polypeptide(L)'
;MSSLLVFPGQGAQRAGMLQSLPEPVLEEASDALGEDVRQLDSAHALASTRAVQLCLLIAGVGHARQLQRTSDYVAGLSIGAYPAAVVAGALEFADAVRLVSLRGELMQQAYPQGYGMTALIGPALSTVEALLAEVHTPQTPVYLANINADNQTVIAGSDAAMQRVAERIKGNGVARRLAVSVPSHCALLEQPAQRLAEAFAQVSLKAPRTTYLSSTRARPIHNPEHLRDDLAFNLCRVVDWRGTVQSAYERGVRLQIELPPGAVLTGLSRRVFEQGTVIACEGARLDTLQALLEEEERRHR
;
A
#
# COMPACT_ATOMS: atom_id res chain seq x y z
N MET A 1 16.59 9.67 17.03
CA MET A 1 16.30 8.61 16.05
C MET A 1 14.93 8.88 15.48
N SER A 2 14.61 8.37 14.29
CA SER A 2 13.34 8.75 13.63
C SER A 2 12.35 7.57 13.59
N SER A 3 11.06 7.94 13.49
CA SER A 3 9.94 7.02 13.44
C SER A 3 9.26 7.00 12.07
N LEU A 4 8.67 5.87 11.70
CA LEU A 4 7.95 5.63 10.46
C LEU A 4 6.61 4.95 10.75
N LEU A 5 5.51 5.52 10.27
CA LEU A 5 4.23 4.81 10.17
C LEU A 5 4.09 4.20 8.78
N VAL A 6 3.71 2.92 8.71
CA VAL A 6 3.45 2.24 7.45
C VAL A 6 2.02 1.75 7.35
N PHE A 7 1.47 1.82 6.13
CA PHE A 7 0.09 1.53 5.82
C PHE A 7 0.01 0.34 4.86
N PRO A 8 -0.74 -0.73 5.22
CA PRO A 8 -0.82 -1.94 4.42
C PRO A 8 -1.58 -1.72 3.11
N GLY A 9 -1.30 -2.61 2.16
CA GLY A 9 -2.02 -2.73 0.91
C GLY A 9 -3.16 -3.75 0.95
N GLN A 10 -3.80 -3.95 -0.19
CA GLN A 10 -4.81 -4.98 -0.39
C GLN A 10 -4.23 -6.39 -0.11
N GLY A 11 -5.02 -7.23 0.55
CA GLY A 11 -4.63 -8.54 1.07
C GLY A 11 -4.57 -8.60 2.59
N ALA A 12 -4.51 -7.44 3.27
CA ALA A 12 -4.55 -7.34 4.73
C ALA A 12 -5.97 -7.20 5.30
N GLN A 13 -6.96 -6.88 4.46
CA GLN A 13 -8.34 -6.59 4.87
C GLN A 13 -9.03 -7.76 5.57
N ARG A 14 -9.91 -7.43 6.51
CA ARG A 14 -10.82 -8.36 7.18
C ARG A 14 -12.15 -7.68 7.48
N ALA A 15 -13.24 -8.44 7.51
CA ALA A 15 -14.54 -7.93 7.91
C ALA A 15 -14.50 -7.41 9.36
N GLY A 16 -15.16 -6.31 9.62
CA GLY A 16 -15.21 -5.66 10.92
C GLY A 16 -14.00 -4.79 11.25
N MET A 17 -13.11 -4.50 10.29
CA MET A 17 -11.91 -3.68 10.56
C MET A 17 -12.21 -2.20 10.85
N LEU A 18 -13.41 -1.71 10.52
CA LEU A 18 -13.84 -0.35 10.84
C LEU A 18 -14.54 -0.23 12.21
N GLN A 19 -14.93 -1.35 12.84
CA GLN A 19 -15.78 -1.33 14.06
C GLN A 19 -15.13 -0.67 15.26
N SER A 20 -13.80 -0.65 15.35
CA SER A 20 -13.05 -0.05 16.46
C SER A 20 -12.70 1.43 16.23
N LEU A 21 -13.10 2.00 15.10
CA LEU A 21 -12.77 3.39 14.76
C LEU A 21 -13.71 4.38 15.45
N PRO A 22 -13.21 5.59 15.78
CA PRO A 22 -14.05 6.66 16.28
C PRO A 22 -15.15 7.06 15.30
N GLU A 23 -16.35 7.28 15.82
CA GLU A 23 -17.52 7.69 15.01
C GLU A 23 -17.26 8.86 14.07
N PRO A 24 -16.58 9.96 14.48
CA PRO A 24 -16.32 11.09 13.59
C PRO A 24 -15.54 10.75 12.32
N VAL A 25 -14.68 9.71 12.36
CA VAL A 25 -13.94 9.26 11.17
C VAL A 25 -14.86 8.57 10.19
N LEU A 26 -15.80 7.76 10.69
CA LEU A 26 -16.79 7.05 9.88
C LEU A 26 -17.80 8.00 9.27
N GLU A 27 -18.23 9.01 10.03
CA GLU A 27 -19.12 10.08 9.56
C GLU A 27 -18.46 10.90 8.45
N GLU A 28 -17.22 11.39 8.67
CA GLU A 28 -16.46 12.17 7.67
C GLU A 28 -16.29 11.38 6.36
N ALA A 29 -15.98 10.07 6.46
CA ALA A 29 -15.85 9.23 5.28
C ALA A 29 -17.20 8.98 4.59
N SER A 30 -18.27 8.76 5.35
CA SER A 30 -19.61 8.54 4.82
C SER A 30 -20.14 9.79 4.11
N ASP A 31 -19.96 10.97 4.69
CA ASP A 31 -20.34 12.24 4.10
C ASP A 31 -19.57 12.49 2.79
N ALA A 32 -18.27 12.21 2.76
CA ALA A 32 -17.44 12.36 1.57
C ALA A 32 -17.86 11.42 0.44
N LEU A 33 -18.31 10.20 0.79
CA LEU A 33 -18.68 9.15 -0.15
C LEU A 33 -20.16 9.25 -0.60
N GLY A 34 -21.02 9.82 0.24
CA GLY A 34 -22.46 9.88 0.04
C GLY A 34 -23.20 8.57 0.37
N GLU A 35 -22.55 7.65 1.10
CA GLU A 35 -23.10 6.38 1.58
C GLU A 35 -22.48 5.96 2.92
N ASP A 36 -23.18 5.16 3.72
CA ASP A 36 -22.64 4.67 4.99
C ASP A 36 -21.51 3.68 4.78
N VAL A 37 -20.27 4.10 5.11
CA VAL A 37 -19.06 3.29 4.92
C VAL A 37 -19.03 2.00 5.74
N ARG A 38 -19.84 1.89 6.80
CA ARG A 38 -19.96 0.67 7.62
C ARG A 38 -20.53 -0.50 6.80
N GLN A 39 -21.31 -0.22 5.75
CA GLN A 39 -21.86 -1.22 4.86
C GLN A 39 -20.77 -1.87 3.98
N LEU A 40 -19.63 -1.21 3.79
CA LEU A 40 -18.49 -1.72 3.04
C LEU A 40 -17.66 -2.74 3.84
N ASP A 41 -17.83 -2.80 5.17
CA ASP A 41 -17.00 -3.58 6.09
C ASP A 41 -17.59 -4.97 6.42
N SER A 42 -18.20 -5.61 5.46
CA SER A 42 -18.71 -6.98 5.58
C SER A 42 -17.93 -7.94 4.69
N ALA A 43 -17.91 -9.23 5.03
CA ALA A 43 -17.26 -10.26 4.21
C ALA A 43 -17.78 -10.26 2.75
N HIS A 44 -19.07 -9.99 2.55
CA HIS A 44 -19.68 -9.88 1.23
C HIS A 44 -19.19 -8.63 0.47
N ALA A 45 -19.22 -7.47 1.11
CA ALA A 45 -18.81 -6.20 0.50
C ALA A 45 -17.32 -6.20 0.14
N LEU A 46 -16.47 -6.81 0.97
CA LEU A 46 -15.03 -6.94 0.77
C LEU A 46 -14.64 -7.89 -0.39
N ALA A 47 -15.58 -8.50 -1.09
CA ALA A 47 -15.33 -9.11 -2.40
C ALA A 47 -15.08 -8.06 -3.49
N SER A 48 -15.48 -6.79 -3.27
CA SER A 48 -15.26 -5.66 -4.17
C SER A 48 -13.90 -4.99 -3.91
N THR A 49 -13.13 -4.77 -4.97
CA THR A 49 -11.86 -4.00 -4.89
C THR A 49 -12.09 -2.59 -4.34
N ARG A 50 -13.19 -1.93 -4.74
CA ARG A 50 -13.57 -0.61 -4.24
C ARG A 50 -13.78 -0.62 -2.72
N ALA A 51 -14.57 -1.54 -2.21
CA ALA A 51 -14.84 -1.64 -0.77
C ALA A 51 -13.57 -1.93 0.03
N VAL A 52 -12.73 -2.86 -0.43
CA VAL A 52 -11.44 -3.17 0.21
C VAL A 52 -10.57 -1.93 0.34
N GLN A 53 -10.41 -1.17 -0.75
CA GLN A 53 -9.53 0.01 -0.76
C GLN A 53 -10.06 1.13 0.12
N LEU A 54 -11.37 1.37 0.11
CA LEU A 54 -12.01 2.35 0.99
C LEU A 54 -11.84 1.97 2.46
N CYS A 55 -12.10 0.73 2.83
CA CYS A 55 -11.93 0.26 4.20
C CYS A 55 -10.47 0.37 4.68
N LEU A 56 -9.48 0.05 3.82
CA LEU A 56 -8.06 0.20 4.16
C LEU A 56 -7.65 1.67 4.34
N LEU A 57 -8.15 2.58 3.49
CA LEU A 57 -7.94 4.02 3.67
C LEU A 57 -8.50 4.50 5.01
N ILE A 58 -9.78 4.19 5.28
CA ILE A 58 -10.50 4.66 6.46
C ILE A 58 -9.86 4.10 7.73
N ALA A 59 -9.52 2.80 7.75
CA ALA A 59 -8.83 2.16 8.86
C ALA A 59 -7.47 2.81 9.12
N GLY A 60 -6.66 3.00 8.07
CA GLY A 60 -5.35 3.62 8.18
C GLY A 60 -5.40 5.03 8.77
N VAL A 61 -6.27 5.89 8.26
CA VAL A 61 -6.45 7.26 8.78
C VAL A 61 -7.03 7.25 10.19
N GLY A 62 -8.05 6.42 10.46
CA GLY A 62 -8.69 6.36 11.76
C GLY A 62 -7.75 5.92 12.87
N HIS A 63 -6.98 4.87 12.65
CA HIS A 63 -5.99 4.40 13.64
C HIS A 63 -4.82 5.38 13.80
N ALA A 64 -4.37 6.04 12.73
CA ALA A 64 -3.34 7.07 12.85
C ALA A 64 -3.81 8.25 13.72
N ARG A 65 -5.07 8.69 13.58
CA ARG A 65 -5.66 9.74 14.41
C ARG A 65 -5.75 9.33 15.89
N GLN A 66 -5.95 8.04 16.20
CA GLN A 66 -5.97 7.53 17.58
C GLN A 66 -4.60 7.56 18.26
N LEU A 67 -3.50 7.47 17.51
CA LEU A 67 -2.14 7.52 18.07
C LEU A 67 -1.81 8.86 18.74
N GLN A 68 -2.52 9.96 18.38
CA GLN A 68 -2.33 11.31 18.93
C GLN A 68 -0.87 11.81 18.86
N ARG A 69 -0.05 11.18 18.02
CA ARG A 69 1.38 11.49 17.81
C ARG A 69 1.69 11.43 16.32
N THR A 70 2.59 12.29 15.91
CA THR A 70 3.13 12.29 14.56
C THR A 70 4.40 11.45 14.50
N SER A 71 4.63 10.81 13.36
CA SER A 71 5.91 10.21 13.02
C SER A 71 6.74 11.17 12.18
N ASP A 72 8.04 10.90 12.02
CA ASP A 72 8.90 11.67 11.14
C ASP A 72 8.66 11.32 9.66
N TYR A 73 8.30 10.07 9.42
CA TYR A 73 8.06 9.51 8.09
C TYR A 73 6.74 8.75 8.04
N VAL A 74 6.15 8.72 6.84
CA VAL A 74 5.03 7.86 6.48
C VAL A 74 5.31 7.17 5.16
N ALA A 75 4.87 5.93 5.00
CA ALA A 75 4.92 5.19 3.74
C ALA A 75 3.73 4.24 3.62
N GLY A 76 3.31 3.94 2.41
CA GLY A 76 2.21 3.00 2.19
C GLY A 76 2.45 2.08 1.01
N LEU A 77 2.08 0.80 1.16
CA LEU A 77 2.12 -0.16 0.09
C LEU A 77 0.83 -0.07 -0.73
N SER A 78 0.95 0.25 -2.03
CA SER A 78 -0.21 0.34 -2.93
C SER A 78 -1.26 1.33 -2.44
N ILE A 79 -2.49 0.88 -2.15
CA ILE A 79 -3.56 1.71 -1.57
C ILE A 79 -3.13 2.40 -0.27
N GLY A 80 -2.22 1.80 0.49
CA GLY A 80 -1.67 2.39 1.72
C GLY A 80 -0.97 3.74 1.50
N ALA A 81 -0.59 4.08 0.27
CA ALA A 81 -0.04 5.38 -0.09
C ALA A 81 -1.03 6.54 0.19
N TYR A 82 -2.33 6.29 0.07
CA TYR A 82 -3.37 7.31 0.28
C TYR A 82 -3.54 7.69 1.76
N PRO A 83 -3.75 6.76 2.71
CA PRO A 83 -3.74 7.11 4.12
C PRO A 83 -2.40 7.71 4.56
N ALA A 84 -1.25 7.27 4.00
CA ALA A 84 0.04 7.90 4.25
C ALA A 84 0.05 9.39 3.83
N ALA A 85 -0.47 9.73 2.65
CA ALA A 85 -0.57 11.10 2.17
C ALA A 85 -1.53 11.96 3.02
N VAL A 86 -2.64 11.39 3.51
CA VAL A 86 -3.56 12.06 4.44
C VAL A 86 -2.86 12.35 5.77
N VAL A 87 -2.21 11.36 6.36
CA VAL A 87 -1.49 11.49 7.64
C VAL A 87 -0.30 12.45 7.51
N ALA A 88 0.36 12.49 6.35
CA ALA A 88 1.37 13.50 6.04
C ALA A 88 0.82 14.93 5.97
N GLY A 89 -0.51 15.11 5.98
CA GLY A 89 -1.17 16.41 5.84
C GLY A 89 -1.10 16.99 4.42
N ALA A 90 -0.85 16.15 3.42
CA ALA A 90 -0.73 16.54 2.03
C ALA A 90 -2.02 16.38 1.22
N LEU A 91 -2.91 15.49 1.65
CA LEU A 91 -4.20 15.20 1.02
C LEU A 91 -5.31 15.27 2.07
N GLU A 92 -6.39 15.98 1.78
CA GLU A 92 -7.56 16.02 2.66
C GLU A 92 -8.26 14.65 2.65
N PHE A 93 -8.75 14.21 3.82
CA PHE A 93 -9.33 12.87 3.95
C PHE A 93 -10.58 12.67 3.08
N ALA A 94 -11.46 13.66 3.00
CA ALA A 94 -12.64 13.61 2.15
C ALA A 94 -12.28 13.44 0.65
N ASP A 95 -11.22 14.12 0.19
CA ASP A 95 -10.75 13.97 -1.18
C ASP A 95 -10.11 12.60 -1.41
N ALA A 96 -9.34 12.09 -0.43
CA ALA A 96 -8.80 10.74 -0.46
C ALA A 96 -9.91 9.69 -0.59
N VAL A 97 -11.01 9.82 0.14
CA VAL A 97 -12.17 8.91 0.07
C VAL A 97 -12.75 8.89 -1.36
N ARG A 98 -12.98 10.05 -1.96
CA ARG A 98 -13.51 10.13 -3.35
C ARG A 98 -12.55 9.54 -4.37
N LEU A 99 -11.26 9.87 -4.27
CA LEU A 99 -10.23 9.36 -5.18
C LEU A 99 -10.04 7.85 -5.06
N VAL A 100 -10.08 7.30 -3.84
CA VAL A 100 -9.95 5.86 -3.59
C VAL A 100 -11.18 5.10 -4.06
N SER A 101 -12.38 5.67 -3.92
CA SER A 101 -13.59 5.10 -4.52
C SER A 101 -13.42 4.95 -6.03
N LEU A 102 -13.04 6.03 -6.72
CA LEU A 102 -12.80 6.00 -8.16
C LEU A 102 -11.66 5.02 -8.52
N ARG A 103 -10.55 5.04 -7.78
CA ARG A 103 -9.43 4.11 -7.99
C ARG A 103 -9.88 2.65 -7.95
N GLY A 104 -10.64 2.28 -6.94
CA GLY A 104 -11.17 0.92 -6.76
C GLY A 104 -12.09 0.51 -7.91
N GLU A 105 -12.98 1.40 -8.34
CA GLU A 105 -13.88 1.17 -9.47
C GLU A 105 -13.12 0.99 -10.78
N LEU A 106 -12.19 1.89 -11.09
CA LEU A 106 -11.38 1.82 -12.32
C LEU A 106 -10.58 0.52 -12.39
N MET A 107 -9.99 0.11 -11.27
CA MET A 107 -9.23 -1.13 -11.19
C MET A 107 -10.13 -2.36 -11.37
N GLN A 108 -11.29 -2.39 -10.71
CA GLN A 108 -12.23 -3.52 -10.76
C GLN A 108 -12.81 -3.71 -12.16
N GLN A 109 -13.04 -2.62 -12.90
CA GLN A 109 -13.61 -2.65 -14.25
C GLN A 109 -12.58 -3.00 -15.32
N ALA A 110 -11.29 -2.74 -15.10
CA ALA A 110 -10.26 -2.87 -16.13
C ALA A 110 -10.04 -4.32 -16.58
N TYR A 111 -9.97 -5.26 -15.63
CA TYR A 111 -9.68 -6.67 -15.90
C TYR A 111 -10.53 -7.58 -15.00
N PRO A 112 -11.80 -7.81 -15.35
CA PRO A 112 -12.73 -8.55 -14.49
C PRO A 112 -12.42 -10.05 -14.37
N GLN A 113 -11.71 -10.63 -15.36
CA GLN A 113 -11.39 -12.06 -15.41
C GLN A 113 -10.08 -12.34 -16.14
N GLY A 114 -9.45 -13.49 -15.83
CA GLY A 114 -8.28 -14.00 -16.55
C GLY A 114 -6.96 -13.32 -16.19
N TYR A 115 -6.95 -12.45 -15.18
CA TYR A 115 -5.79 -11.69 -14.71
C TYR A 115 -5.65 -11.75 -13.19
N GLY A 116 -4.54 -11.23 -12.68
CA GLY A 116 -4.33 -11.03 -11.26
C GLY A 116 -2.87 -10.93 -10.88
N MET A 117 -2.54 -11.41 -9.67
CA MET A 117 -1.20 -11.28 -9.09
C MET A 117 -0.75 -12.59 -8.46
N THR A 118 0.55 -12.87 -8.51
CA THR A 118 1.19 -14.05 -7.90
C THR A 118 2.47 -13.63 -7.17
N ALA A 119 2.60 -14.00 -5.90
CA ALA A 119 3.84 -13.83 -5.15
C ALA A 119 4.80 -14.97 -5.51
N LEU A 120 6.07 -14.61 -5.75
CA LEU A 120 7.19 -15.51 -5.98
C LEU A 120 8.14 -15.40 -4.79
N ILE A 121 8.45 -16.53 -4.15
CA ILE A 121 9.31 -16.61 -2.97
C ILE A 121 10.44 -17.57 -3.29
N GLY A 122 11.67 -17.13 -3.09
CA GLY A 122 12.90 -17.92 -3.33
C GLY A 122 13.79 -17.32 -4.41
N PRO A 123 13.32 -17.14 -5.67
CA PRO A 123 14.15 -16.63 -6.75
C PRO A 123 14.63 -15.19 -6.48
N ALA A 124 15.88 -14.91 -6.87
CA ALA A 124 16.42 -13.55 -6.89
C ALA A 124 15.70 -12.69 -7.95
N LEU A 125 15.65 -11.36 -7.74
CA LEU A 125 15.00 -10.42 -8.64
C LEU A 125 15.46 -10.57 -10.10
N SER A 126 16.78 -10.65 -10.35
CA SER A 126 17.33 -10.80 -11.70
C SER A 126 16.88 -12.08 -12.41
N THR A 127 16.69 -13.17 -11.66
CA THR A 127 16.13 -14.43 -12.18
C THR A 127 14.66 -14.24 -12.59
N VAL A 128 13.88 -13.53 -11.76
CA VAL A 128 12.48 -13.23 -12.08
C VAL A 128 12.39 -12.34 -13.31
N GLU A 129 13.17 -11.27 -13.40
CA GLU A 129 13.19 -10.37 -14.55
C GLU A 129 13.53 -11.09 -15.87
N ALA A 130 14.56 -11.94 -15.86
CA ALA A 130 14.91 -12.75 -17.02
C ALA A 130 13.76 -13.69 -17.45
N LEU A 131 13.12 -14.34 -16.47
CA LEU A 131 11.99 -15.23 -16.72
C LEU A 131 10.76 -14.49 -17.27
N LEU A 132 10.50 -13.29 -16.76
CA LEU A 132 9.41 -12.45 -17.27
C LEU A 132 9.64 -12.04 -18.71
N ALA A 133 10.89 -11.70 -19.07
CA ALA A 133 11.25 -11.37 -20.47
C ALA A 133 11.03 -12.54 -21.43
N GLU A 134 11.25 -13.79 -20.98
CA GLU A 134 11.00 -14.99 -21.79
C GLU A 134 9.50 -15.33 -21.94
N VAL A 135 8.72 -15.12 -20.87
CA VAL A 135 7.32 -15.58 -20.78
C VAL A 135 6.32 -14.54 -21.31
N HIS A 136 6.67 -13.26 -21.20
CA HIS A 136 5.80 -12.16 -21.62
C HIS A 136 5.53 -12.19 -23.12
N THR A 137 4.26 -12.06 -23.48
CA THR A 137 3.82 -11.79 -24.87
C THR A 137 2.68 -10.76 -24.85
N PRO A 138 2.41 -10.04 -25.97
CA PRO A 138 1.25 -9.14 -26.03
C PRO A 138 -0.09 -9.82 -25.76
N GLN A 139 -0.23 -11.11 -26.09
CA GLN A 139 -1.46 -11.91 -25.92
C GLN A 139 -1.58 -12.47 -24.51
N THR A 140 -0.46 -12.71 -23.85
CA THR A 140 -0.39 -13.22 -22.47
C THR A 140 0.64 -12.41 -21.69
N PRO A 141 0.32 -11.14 -21.36
CA PRO A 141 1.24 -10.24 -20.68
C PRO A 141 1.47 -10.63 -19.22
N VAL A 142 2.69 -10.45 -18.76
CA VAL A 142 3.10 -10.59 -17.35
C VAL A 142 4.22 -9.61 -17.04
N TYR A 143 4.19 -9.02 -15.87
CA TYR A 143 5.08 -7.95 -15.44
C TYR A 143 5.51 -8.14 -13.98
N LEU A 144 6.67 -7.58 -13.63
CA LEU A 144 7.02 -7.34 -12.24
C LEU A 144 6.07 -6.29 -11.67
N ALA A 145 5.50 -6.56 -10.51
CA ALA A 145 4.57 -5.67 -9.82
C ALA A 145 5.13 -5.14 -8.49
N ASN A 146 5.72 -6.02 -7.66
CA ASN A 146 6.31 -5.61 -6.38
C ASN A 146 7.67 -6.26 -6.16
N ILE A 147 8.57 -5.49 -5.53
CA ILE A 147 9.83 -5.96 -4.94
C ILE A 147 9.66 -5.83 -3.42
N ASN A 148 9.28 -6.93 -2.76
CA ASN A 148 8.98 -6.93 -1.33
C ASN A 148 10.19 -7.24 -0.45
N ALA A 149 11.10 -8.08 -0.93
CA ALA A 149 12.36 -8.46 -0.30
C ALA A 149 13.32 -9.02 -1.37
N ASP A 150 14.57 -9.34 -1.00
CA ASP A 150 15.61 -9.90 -1.90
C ASP A 150 15.15 -11.15 -2.65
N ASN A 151 14.36 -11.98 -1.98
CA ASN A 151 13.84 -13.24 -2.48
C ASN A 151 12.30 -13.31 -2.46
N GLN A 152 11.64 -12.16 -2.50
CA GLN A 152 10.18 -12.09 -2.52
C GLN A 152 9.71 -10.96 -3.42
N THR A 153 9.18 -11.34 -4.57
CA THR A 153 8.59 -10.43 -5.56
C THR A 153 7.13 -10.78 -5.81
N VAL A 154 6.42 -9.88 -6.46
CA VAL A 154 5.05 -10.14 -6.96
C VAL A 154 5.04 -9.84 -8.44
N ILE A 155 4.41 -10.72 -9.20
CA ILE A 155 4.15 -10.54 -10.63
C ILE A 155 2.66 -10.30 -10.85
N ALA A 156 2.32 -9.55 -11.89
CA ALA A 156 0.96 -9.26 -12.30
C ALA A 156 0.80 -9.49 -13.80
N GLY A 157 -0.35 -10.00 -14.21
CA GLY A 157 -0.61 -10.25 -15.62
C GLY A 157 -1.70 -11.29 -15.86
N SER A 158 -1.68 -11.89 -17.03
CA SER A 158 -2.62 -12.95 -17.40
C SER A 158 -2.37 -14.24 -16.58
N ASP A 159 -3.45 -14.95 -16.25
CA ASP A 159 -3.36 -16.20 -15.51
C ASP A 159 -2.47 -17.23 -16.22
N ALA A 160 -2.58 -17.32 -17.55
CA ALA A 160 -1.77 -18.22 -18.35
C ALA A 160 -0.26 -17.92 -18.27
N ALA A 161 0.14 -16.64 -18.31
CA ALA A 161 1.54 -16.28 -18.20
C ALA A 161 2.07 -16.50 -16.79
N MET A 162 1.31 -16.12 -15.75
CA MET A 162 1.70 -16.34 -14.37
C MET A 162 1.84 -17.83 -14.03
N GLN A 163 0.99 -18.68 -14.61
CA GLN A 163 1.12 -20.14 -14.46
C GLN A 163 2.42 -20.66 -15.09
N ARG A 164 2.79 -20.19 -16.30
CA ARG A 164 4.08 -20.54 -16.93
C ARG A 164 5.28 -20.14 -16.07
N VAL A 165 5.22 -18.94 -15.46
CA VAL A 165 6.26 -18.49 -14.51
C VAL A 165 6.31 -19.43 -13.31
N ALA A 166 5.16 -19.76 -12.72
CA ALA A 166 5.08 -20.64 -11.56
C ALA A 166 5.66 -22.05 -11.86
N GLU A 167 5.45 -22.58 -13.05
CA GLU A 167 6.01 -23.86 -13.48
C GLU A 167 7.54 -23.80 -13.61
N ARG A 168 8.08 -22.69 -14.13
CA ARG A 168 9.54 -22.52 -14.33
C ARG A 168 10.30 -22.38 -13.03
N ILE A 169 9.70 -21.85 -11.96
CA ILE A 169 10.38 -21.70 -10.66
C ILE A 169 10.25 -22.94 -9.76
N LYS A 170 9.52 -23.99 -10.16
CA LYS A 170 9.42 -25.23 -9.38
C LYS A 170 10.82 -25.80 -9.08
N GLY A 171 11.05 -26.13 -7.81
CA GLY A 171 12.35 -26.61 -7.32
C GLY A 171 13.30 -25.50 -6.85
N ASN A 172 13.12 -24.25 -7.30
CA ASN A 172 13.93 -23.10 -6.89
C ASN A 172 13.14 -22.03 -6.13
N GLY A 173 11.85 -22.24 -5.92
CA GLY A 173 10.99 -21.30 -5.23
C GLY A 173 9.52 -21.74 -5.19
N VAL A 174 8.69 -20.88 -4.61
CA VAL A 174 7.26 -21.08 -4.46
C VAL A 174 6.51 -19.92 -5.14
N ALA A 175 5.52 -20.26 -5.96
CA ALA A 175 4.54 -19.32 -6.49
C ALA A 175 3.23 -19.44 -5.70
N ARG A 176 2.74 -18.32 -5.20
CA ARG A 176 1.47 -18.25 -4.46
C ARG A 176 0.52 -17.24 -5.11
N ARG A 177 -0.58 -17.72 -5.66
CA ARG A 177 -1.64 -16.85 -6.19
C ARG A 177 -2.20 -16.00 -5.06
N LEU A 178 -2.30 -14.70 -5.30
CA LEU A 178 -2.93 -13.77 -4.37
C LEU A 178 -4.44 -13.70 -4.61
N ALA A 179 -5.21 -13.43 -3.56
CA ALA A 179 -6.66 -13.24 -3.64
C ALA A 179 -6.99 -11.82 -4.20
N VAL A 180 -6.37 -11.49 -5.33
CA VAL A 180 -6.53 -10.23 -6.06
C VAL A 180 -6.71 -10.56 -7.53
N SER A 181 -7.84 -10.16 -8.11
CA SER A 181 -8.17 -10.40 -9.52
C SER A 181 -7.62 -9.34 -10.47
N VAL A 182 -7.18 -8.19 -9.94
CA VAL A 182 -6.69 -7.07 -10.75
C VAL A 182 -5.17 -7.14 -10.90
N PRO A 183 -4.63 -7.06 -12.13
CA PRO A 183 -3.19 -7.07 -12.38
C PRO A 183 -2.57 -5.70 -12.05
N SER A 184 -2.36 -5.40 -10.77
CA SER A 184 -1.90 -4.11 -10.27
C SER A 184 -0.41 -3.90 -10.48
N HIS A 185 0.01 -2.63 -10.44
CA HIS A 185 1.41 -2.19 -10.45
C HIS A 185 2.18 -2.54 -11.73
N CYS A 186 1.50 -2.54 -12.87
CA CYS A 186 2.08 -2.78 -14.18
C CYS A 186 1.36 -1.98 -15.28
N ALA A 187 1.92 -1.98 -16.48
CA ALA A 187 1.44 -1.22 -17.64
C ALA A 187 -0.04 -1.50 -18.00
N LEU A 188 -0.60 -2.64 -17.61
CA LEU A 188 -2.00 -2.97 -17.86
C LEU A 188 -2.98 -1.98 -17.23
N LEU A 189 -2.58 -1.27 -16.18
CA LEU A 189 -3.41 -0.25 -15.50
C LEU A 189 -3.04 1.19 -15.89
N GLU A 190 -2.31 1.42 -16.96
CA GLU A 190 -1.94 2.76 -17.37
C GLU A 190 -3.15 3.64 -17.74
N GLN A 191 -4.12 3.10 -18.48
CA GLN A 191 -5.34 3.83 -18.83
C GLN A 191 -6.19 4.16 -17.58
N PRO A 192 -6.47 3.23 -16.65
CA PRO A 192 -7.06 3.56 -15.35
C PRO A 192 -6.29 4.65 -14.59
N ALA A 193 -4.95 4.62 -14.60
CA ALA A 193 -4.12 5.63 -13.94
C ALA A 193 -4.28 7.03 -14.55
N GLN A 194 -4.38 7.14 -15.86
CA GLN A 194 -4.63 8.41 -16.54
C GLN A 194 -5.98 9.02 -16.15
N ARG A 195 -7.04 8.21 -16.10
CA ARG A 195 -8.36 8.65 -15.65
C ARG A 195 -8.34 9.11 -14.18
N LEU A 196 -7.58 8.42 -13.34
CA LEU A 196 -7.40 8.83 -11.95
C LEU A 196 -6.60 10.14 -11.85
N ALA A 197 -5.59 10.35 -12.70
CA ALA A 197 -4.83 11.60 -12.78
C ALA A 197 -5.70 12.79 -13.18
N GLU A 198 -6.67 12.60 -14.07
CA GLU A 198 -7.67 13.62 -14.43
C GLU A 198 -8.51 14.03 -13.21
N ALA A 199 -8.94 13.06 -12.38
CA ALA A 199 -9.67 13.37 -11.14
C ALA A 199 -8.77 14.12 -10.12
N PHE A 200 -7.50 13.78 -10.02
CA PHE A 200 -6.53 14.49 -9.18
C PHE A 200 -6.34 15.96 -9.60
N ALA A 201 -6.59 16.33 -10.85
CA ALA A 201 -6.49 17.72 -11.28
C ALA A 201 -7.49 18.65 -10.56
N GLN A 202 -8.56 18.11 -10.01
CA GLN A 202 -9.58 18.84 -9.26
C GLN A 202 -9.30 18.88 -7.75
N VAL A 203 -8.23 18.24 -7.28
CA VAL A 203 -7.89 18.11 -5.86
C VAL A 203 -6.68 18.98 -5.52
N SER A 204 -6.79 19.76 -4.44
CA SER A 204 -5.69 20.56 -3.94
C SER A 204 -4.79 19.74 -3.03
N LEU A 205 -3.58 19.44 -3.49
CA LEU A 205 -2.53 18.82 -2.69
C LEU A 205 -1.63 19.86 -2.05
N LYS A 206 -1.17 19.58 -0.84
CA LYS A 206 -0.21 20.40 -0.08
C LYS A 206 1.15 19.72 -0.01
N ALA A 207 2.19 20.47 0.30
CA ALA A 207 3.47 19.87 0.66
C ALA A 207 3.29 19.01 1.93
N PRO A 208 3.81 17.78 1.96
CA PRO A 208 3.75 16.93 3.15
C PRO A 208 4.42 17.59 4.35
N ARG A 209 3.73 17.64 5.49
CA ARG A 209 4.28 18.10 6.77
C ARG A 209 5.13 17.02 7.44
N THR A 210 4.66 15.78 7.39
CA THR A 210 5.43 14.57 7.71
C THR A 210 6.06 14.05 6.42
N THR A 211 7.32 13.62 6.44
CA THR A 211 8.01 13.17 5.24
C THR A 211 7.33 11.94 4.64
N TYR A 212 6.77 12.10 3.45
CA TYR A 212 6.17 10.99 2.69
C TYR A 212 7.25 10.25 1.89
N LEU A 213 7.39 8.95 2.13
CA LEU A 213 8.24 8.05 1.36
C LEU A 213 7.42 7.34 0.30
N SER A 214 7.74 7.59 -0.97
CA SER A 214 7.10 6.92 -2.10
C SER A 214 7.54 5.46 -2.18
N SER A 215 6.59 4.55 -2.24
CA SER A 215 6.86 3.12 -2.44
C SER A 215 7.13 2.74 -3.91
N THR A 216 6.86 3.63 -4.86
CA THR A 216 7.23 3.41 -6.28
C THR A 216 8.59 3.98 -6.63
N ARG A 217 9.12 4.92 -5.83
CA ARG A 217 10.41 5.59 -6.05
C ARG A 217 11.45 5.29 -4.98
N ALA A 218 11.07 4.61 -3.89
CA ALA A 218 11.91 4.32 -2.73
C ALA A 218 12.64 5.56 -2.17
N ARG A 219 11.98 6.73 -2.16
CA ARG A 219 12.56 8.00 -1.72
C ARG A 219 11.51 9.02 -1.26
N PRO A 220 11.91 10.05 -0.49
CA PRO A 220 11.01 11.12 -0.06
C PRO A 220 10.44 11.91 -1.24
N ILE A 221 9.19 12.33 -1.09
CA ILE A 221 8.53 13.31 -1.95
C ILE A 221 8.10 14.50 -1.07
N HIS A 222 8.54 15.70 -1.46
CA HIS A 222 8.21 16.96 -0.77
C HIS A 222 7.32 17.88 -1.62
N ASN A 223 7.38 17.71 -2.95
CA ASN A 223 6.65 18.55 -3.88
C ASN A 223 5.23 18.00 -4.10
N PRO A 224 4.17 18.83 -3.99
CA PRO A 224 2.78 18.40 -4.17
C PRO A 224 2.49 17.79 -5.56
N GLU A 225 3.08 18.32 -6.62
CA GLU A 225 2.85 17.81 -7.98
C GLU A 225 3.51 16.44 -8.19
N HIS A 226 4.70 16.21 -7.60
CA HIS A 226 5.32 14.89 -7.61
C HIS A 226 4.52 13.89 -6.77
N LEU A 227 3.88 14.33 -5.69
CA LEU A 227 3.00 13.49 -4.88
C LEU A 227 1.71 13.14 -5.64
N ARG A 228 1.14 14.11 -6.36
CA ARG A 228 0.00 13.91 -7.25
C ARG A 228 0.30 12.81 -8.28
N ASP A 229 1.41 12.92 -8.97
CA ASP A 229 1.88 11.94 -9.96
C ASP A 229 2.10 10.56 -9.32
N ASP A 230 2.75 10.52 -8.15
CA ASP A 230 3.00 9.27 -7.42
C ASP A 230 1.69 8.56 -7.05
N LEU A 231 0.72 9.27 -6.46
CA LEU A 231 -0.57 8.72 -6.05
C LEU A 231 -1.42 8.27 -7.24
N ALA A 232 -1.50 9.11 -8.29
CA ALA A 232 -2.32 8.82 -9.48
C ALA A 232 -1.79 7.59 -10.25
N PHE A 233 -0.48 7.50 -10.43
CA PHE A 233 0.16 6.45 -11.21
C PHE A 233 0.70 5.27 -10.38
N ASN A 234 0.52 5.29 -9.06
CA ASN A 234 0.89 4.20 -8.18
C ASN A 234 0.35 2.84 -8.67
N LEU A 235 -0.89 2.81 -9.13
CA LEU A 235 -1.58 1.58 -9.54
C LEU A 235 -0.99 0.91 -10.79
N CYS A 236 -0.19 1.61 -11.59
CA CYS A 236 0.46 1.08 -12.81
C CYS A 236 1.99 1.08 -12.74
N ARG A 237 2.60 1.49 -11.63
CA ARG A 237 4.06 1.48 -11.42
C ARG A 237 4.47 0.39 -10.45
N VAL A 238 5.64 -0.19 -10.66
CA VAL A 238 6.22 -1.18 -9.75
C VAL A 238 6.37 -0.59 -8.35
N VAL A 239 5.97 -1.35 -7.34
CA VAL A 239 6.19 -1.01 -5.93
C VAL A 239 7.53 -1.60 -5.49
N ASP A 240 8.48 -0.77 -5.11
CA ASP A 240 9.73 -1.16 -4.45
C ASP A 240 9.61 -0.98 -2.93
N TRP A 241 8.94 -1.91 -2.28
CA TRP A 241 8.77 -1.87 -0.83
C TRP A 241 10.08 -2.09 -0.08
N ARG A 242 10.91 -3.02 -0.55
CA ARG A 242 12.24 -3.28 0.01
C ARG A 242 13.09 -2.01 0.00
N GLY A 243 13.20 -1.35 -1.16
CA GLY A 243 13.96 -0.11 -1.29
C GLY A 243 13.38 1.03 -0.44
N THR A 244 12.06 1.08 -0.28
CA THR A 244 11.38 2.08 0.57
C THR A 244 11.78 1.92 2.03
N VAL A 245 11.74 0.69 2.56
CA VAL A 245 12.13 0.40 3.95
C VAL A 245 13.63 0.63 4.15
N GLN A 246 14.46 0.22 3.18
CA GLN A 246 15.89 0.47 3.19
C GLN A 246 16.19 1.97 3.23
N SER A 247 15.52 2.76 2.39
CA SER A 247 15.65 4.22 2.37
C SER A 247 15.26 4.87 3.70
N ALA A 248 14.23 4.35 4.39
CA ALA A 248 13.86 4.81 5.71
C ALA A 248 14.94 4.50 6.76
N TYR A 249 15.43 3.26 6.76
CA TYR A 249 16.46 2.80 7.70
C TYR A 249 17.77 3.60 7.55
N GLU A 250 18.22 3.84 6.32
CA GLU A 250 19.40 4.64 6.01
C GLU A 250 19.26 6.11 6.43
N ARG A 251 18.04 6.63 6.50
CA ARG A 251 17.71 7.97 7.02
C ARG A 251 17.59 8.04 8.54
N GLY A 252 17.95 6.97 9.24
CA GLY A 252 17.97 6.96 10.71
C GLY A 252 16.65 6.53 11.35
N VAL A 253 15.69 5.98 10.59
CA VAL A 253 14.49 5.38 11.19
C VAL A 253 14.90 4.16 12.00
N ARG A 254 14.45 4.11 13.26
CA ARG A 254 14.69 3.00 14.20
C ARG A 254 13.42 2.50 14.87
N LEU A 255 12.30 3.17 14.64
CA LEU A 255 10.97 2.72 15.03
C LEU A 255 10.07 2.68 13.81
N GLN A 256 9.55 1.51 13.46
CA GLN A 256 8.49 1.36 12.46
C GLN A 256 7.25 0.79 13.14
N ILE A 257 6.10 1.42 12.89
CA ILE A 257 4.78 0.96 13.33
C ILE A 257 3.91 0.72 12.10
N GLU A 258 3.44 -0.52 11.91
CA GLU A 258 2.45 -0.84 10.88
C GLU A 258 1.05 -0.62 11.42
N LEU A 259 0.27 0.23 10.72
CA LEU A 259 -1.12 0.48 11.09
C LEU A 259 -2.02 -0.68 10.62
N PRO A 260 -3.15 -0.91 11.34
CA PRO A 260 -4.06 -2.00 11.00
C PRO A 260 -4.69 -1.85 9.60
N PRO A 261 -5.12 -2.97 8.99
CA PRO A 261 -5.12 -4.33 9.55
C PRO A 261 -3.83 -5.10 9.22
N GLY A 262 -3.52 -6.08 10.06
CA GLY A 262 -2.47 -7.07 9.82
C GLY A 262 -1.05 -6.67 10.23
N ALA A 263 -0.08 -7.48 9.81
CA ALA A 263 1.34 -7.35 10.18
C ALA A 263 2.29 -7.77 9.04
N VAL A 264 1.86 -7.69 7.80
CA VAL A 264 2.63 -8.15 6.64
C VAL A 264 3.85 -7.26 6.42
N LEU A 265 3.69 -5.94 6.49
CA LEU A 265 4.79 -4.99 6.32
C LEU A 265 5.80 -5.09 7.45
N THR A 266 5.35 -5.34 8.67
CA THR A 266 6.20 -5.64 9.83
C THR A 266 7.11 -6.83 9.55
N GLY A 267 6.56 -7.92 9.02
CA GLY A 267 7.32 -9.11 8.64
C GLY A 267 8.37 -8.85 7.55
N LEU A 268 8.04 -8.03 6.56
CA LEU A 268 8.96 -7.64 5.49
C LEU A 268 10.07 -6.71 6.01
N SER A 269 9.73 -5.72 6.81
CA SER A 269 10.66 -4.70 7.30
C SER A 269 11.68 -5.26 8.30
N ARG A 270 11.34 -6.27 9.10
CA ARG A 270 12.27 -6.95 10.03
C ARG A 270 13.50 -7.53 9.34
N ARG A 271 13.45 -7.77 8.04
CA ARG A 271 14.59 -8.26 7.26
C ARG A 271 15.58 -7.16 6.91
N VAL A 272 15.15 -5.91 6.96
CA VAL A 272 15.96 -4.71 6.63
C VAL A 272 16.48 -4.03 7.89
N PHE A 273 15.69 -4.03 8.97
CA PHE A 273 16.07 -3.39 10.23
C PHE A 273 17.02 -4.29 11.02
N GLU A 274 18.31 -3.99 10.94
CA GLU A 274 19.34 -4.64 11.78
C GLU A 274 19.26 -4.16 13.24
N GLN A 275 18.80 -2.92 13.45
CA GLN A 275 18.63 -2.29 14.76
C GLN A 275 17.33 -1.49 14.79
N GLY A 276 16.75 -1.38 15.97
CA GLY A 276 15.49 -0.65 16.19
C GLY A 276 14.31 -1.58 16.44
N THR A 277 13.12 -1.00 16.43
CA THR A 277 11.86 -1.69 16.71
C THR A 277 10.96 -1.67 15.49
N VAL A 278 10.49 -2.83 15.06
CA VAL A 278 9.49 -2.99 13.99
C VAL A 278 8.30 -3.75 14.58
N ILE A 279 7.17 -3.07 14.72
CA ILE A 279 5.97 -3.55 15.40
C ILE A 279 4.71 -3.28 14.59
N ALA A 280 3.72 -4.17 14.67
CA ALA A 280 2.38 -3.92 14.17
C ALA A 280 1.49 -3.37 15.30
N CYS A 281 0.57 -2.46 14.95
CA CYS A 281 -0.48 -2.04 15.87
C CYS A 281 -1.39 -3.19 16.26
N GLU A 282 -1.65 -4.11 15.35
CA GLU A 282 -2.52 -5.25 15.62
C GLU A 282 -1.94 -6.14 16.73
N GLY A 283 -2.70 -6.29 17.82
CA GLY A 283 -2.25 -7.00 19.02
C GLY A 283 -1.41 -6.17 19.99
N ALA A 284 -1.04 -4.93 19.65
CA ALA A 284 -0.35 -4.01 20.54
C ALA A 284 -1.34 -3.08 21.26
N ARG A 285 -0.96 -2.62 22.45
CA ARG A 285 -1.75 -1.63 23.20
C ARG A 285 -1.43 -0.22 22.66
N LEU A 286 -2.45 0.62 22.55
CA LEU A 286 -2.31 1.99 22.03
C LEU A 286 -1.33 2.83 22.88
N ASP A 287 -1.41 2.73 24.20
CA ASP A 287 -0.52 3.42 25.13
C ASP A 287 0.95 3.02 24.94
N THR A 288 1.20 1.75 24.64
CA THR A 288 2.56 1.26 24.34
C THR A 288 3.10 1.88 23.04
N LEU A 289 2.27 1.95 21.99
CA LEU A 289 2.67 2.56 20.72
C LEU A 289 2.93 4.07 20.87
N GLN A 290 2.10 4.77 21.64
CA GLN A 290 2.29 6.18 21.97
C GLN A 290 3.59 6.41 22.75
N ALA A 291 3.87 5.58 23.74
CA ALA A 291 5.11 5.66 24.52
C ALA A 291 6.37 5.43 23.66
N LEU A 292 6.33 4.49 22.71
CA LEU A 292 7.42 4.27 21.75
C LEU A 292 7.67 5.49 20.87
N LEU A 293 6.62 6.12 20.35
CA LEU A 293 6.74 7.35 19.55
C LEU A 293 7.31 8.50 20.38
N GLU A 294 6.86 8.66 21.65
CA GLU A 294 7.40 9.66 22.57
C GLU A 294 8.88 9.44 22.89
N GLU A 295 9.28 8.19 23.05
CA GLU A 295 10.68 7.87 23.30
C GLU A 295 11.57 8.22 22.11
N GLU A 296 11.13 7.91 20.89
CA GLU A 296 11.88 8.28 19.69
C GLU A 296 11.93 9.80 19.47
N GLU A 297 10.84 10.53 19.73
CA GLU A 297 10.82 12.00 19.70
C GLU A 297 11.82 12.60 20.70
N ARG A 298 11.90 12.06 21.93
CA ARG A 298 12.88 12.50 22.93
C ARG A 298 14.33 12.22 22.52
N ARG A 299 14.59 11.12 21.83
CA ARG A 299 15.93 10.78 21.30
C ARG A 299 16.34 11.65 20.12
N HIS A 300 15.40 12.34 19.50
CA HIS A 300 15.64 13.23 18.35
C HIS A 300 15.99 14.65 18.78
N ARG A 301 15.57 15.07 19.99
CA ARG A 301 15.92 16.36 20.63
C ARG A 301 17.30 16.29 21.31
#